data_ec83d635f33a4193f0e5c907cde367ff
#
_entry.id   ec83d635f33a4193f0e5c907cde367ff
#
_cell.length_a   1.000
_cell.length_b   1.000
_cell.length_c   1.000
_cell.angle_alpha   90.00
_cell.angle_beta   90.00
_cell.angle_gamma   90.00
#
_symmetry.space_group_name_H-M   'P 1'
#
loop_
_entity.id
_entity.type
_entity.pdbx_description
1 polymer ?
#
loop_
_entity_poly.entity_id
_entity_poly.type
_entity_poly.pdbx_seq_one_letter_code
_entity_poly.pdbx_strand_id
1 'polypeptide(L)'
;MEILLTRHGQTEWNLLKKVQGKADIELNEKGIKQAEETRDSLKNEKIDLILCSPLKRAIQTAEIINQGRNIKMIIDERVSERDFGEFEGMPNTDFDFNTFWSYKKNLKYNKAENIRDFFGRVYDFLDSIKNEYAGKRILIVAHGGISIPVKCYFEGILDAETL
;
A
#
# COMPACT_ATOMS: atom_id res chain seq x y z
N MET A 1 17.80 7.94 5.01
CA MET A 1 16.40 7.95 4.53
C MET A 1 15.52 7.42 5.66
N GLU A 2 14.42 8.08 5.92
CA GLU A 2 13.38 7.64 6.86
C GLU A 2 12.08 7.47 6.07
N ILE A 3 11.36 6.38 6.33
CA ILE A 3 10.10 6.07 5.64
C ILE A 3 8.97 6.03 6.68
N LEU A 4 7.92 6.79 6.40
CA LEU A 4 6.60 6.66 6.99
C LEU A 4 5.71 5.94 5.99
N LEU A 5 5.05 4.87 6.40
CA LEU A 5 4.10 4.14 5.56
C LEU A 5 2.69 4.29 6.13
N THR A 6 1.76 4.74 5.31
CA THR A 6 0.34 4.79 5.67
C THR A 6 -0.51 4.05 4.65
N ARG A 7 -1.55 3.40 5.15
CA ARG A 7 -2.59 2.79 4.33
C ARG A 7 -3.62 3.86 3.96
N HIS A 8 -4.25 3.71 2.78
CA HIS A 8 -5.40 4.51 2.39
C HIS A 8 -6.57 4.39 3.37
N GLY A 9 -7.48 5.37 3.36
CA GLY A 9 -8.71 5.33 4.13
C GLY A 9 -9.71 4.27 3.64
N GLN A 10 -10.79 4.08 4.39
CA GLN A 10 -11.82 3.08 4.08
C GLN A 10 -12.49 3.34 2.72
N THR A 11 -12.73 2.28 1.96
CA THR A 11 -13.58 2.25 0.77
C THR A 11 -14.87 1.50 1.06
N GLU A 12 -15.86 1.59 0.15
CA GLU A 12 -17.09 0.79 0.25
C GLU A 12 -16.79 -0.72 0.23
N TRP A 13 -15.79 -1.16 -0.53
CA TRP A 13 -15.40 -2.58 -0.54
C TRP A 13 -14.76 -3.02 0.78
N ASN A 14 -14.05 -2.14 1.48
CA ASN A 14 -13.60 -2.45 2.84
C ASN A 14 -14.78 -2.61 3.80
N LEU A 15 -15.76 -1.69 3.73
CA LEU A 15 -16.96 -1.74 4.55
C LEU A 15 -17.76 -3.04 4.32
N LEU A 16 -17.93 -3.42 3.06
CA LEU A 16 -18.64 -4.63 2.65
C LEU A 16 -17.80 -5.91 2.80
N LYS A 17 -16.57 -5.81 3.31
CA LYS A 17 -15.64 -6.93 3.49
C LYS A 17 -15.41 -7.74 2.22
N LYS A 18 -15.20 -7.04 1.11
CA LYS A 18 -14.83 -7.62 -0.18
C LYS A 18 -13.32 -7.62 -0.37
N VAL A 19 -12.82 -8.65 -1.07
CA VAL A 19 -11.42 -8.71 -1.50
C VAL A 19 -11.14 -7.56 -2.44
N GLN A 20 -10.13 -6.75 -2.12
CA GLN A 20 -9.80 -5.53 -2.86
C GLN A 20 -8.29 -5.48 -3.14
N GLY A 21 -7.94 -5.52 -4.42
CA GLY A 21 -6.56 -5.38 -4.91
C GLY A 21 -6.45 -4.23 -5.90
N LYS A 22 -6.43 -4.52 -7.18
CA LYS A 22 -6.34 -3.53 -8.29
C LYS A 22 -7.66 -2.82 -8.59
N ALA A 23 -8.79 -3.32 -8.13
CA ALA A 23 -10.07 -2.63 -8.28
C ALA A 23 -9.97 -1.20 -7.75
N ASP A 24 -10.37 -0.22 -8.58
CA ASP A 24 -10.11 1.19 -8.35
C ASP A 24 -11.29 1.88 -7.66
N ILE A 25 -11.50 1.53 -6.40
CA ILE A 25 -12.59 2.01 -5.56
C ILE A 25 -12.16 3.26 -4.79
N GLU A 26 -12.98 4.29 -4.81
CA GLU A 26 -12.76 5.55 -4.10
C GLU A 26 -12.97 5.42 -2.58
N LEU A 27 -12.46 6.39 -1.82
CA LEU A 27 -12.77 6.50 -0.40
C LEU A 27 -14.27 6.73 -0.19
N ASN A 28 -14.82 6.12 0.86
CA ASN A 28 -16.13 6.50 1.37
C ASN A 28 -15.99 7.64 2.39
N GLU A 29 -17.11 8.13 2.95
CA GLU A 29 -17.10 9.23 3.93
C GLU A 29 -16.21 8.94 5.14
N LYS A 30 -16.24 7.72 5.64
CA LYS A 30 -15.37 7.31 6.75
C LYS A 30 -13.90 7.32 6.35
N GLY A 31 -13.57 6.89 5.14
CA GLY A 31 -12.22 6.91 4.61
C GLY A 31 -11.67 8.33 4.47
N ILE A 32 -12.49 9.28 4.07
CA ILE A 32 -12.14 10.71 4.02
C ILE A 32 -11.81 11.22 5.42
N LYS A 33 -12.64 10.92 6.42
CA LYS A 33 -12.38 11.29 7.82
C LYS A 33 -11.09 10.68 8.36
N GLN A 34 -10.83 9.41 8.04
CA GLN A 34 -9.58 8.74 8.41
C GLN A 34 -8.35 9.41 7.79
N ALA A 35 -8.45 9.84 6.54
CA ALA A 35 -7.37 10.59 5.87
C ALA A 35 -7.14 11.96 6.51
N GLU A 36 -8.21 12.66 6.92
CA GLU A 36 -8.13 13.92 7.66
C GLU A 36 -7.48 13.73 9.04
N GLU A 37 -7.83 12.68 9.77
CA GLU A 37 -7.21 12.33 11.04
C GLU A 37 -5.70 12.04 10.87
N THR A 38 -5.33 11.32 9.81
CA THR A 38 -3.92 11.05 9.48
C THR A 38 -3.20 12.36 9.14
N ARG A 39 -3.81 13.24 8.33
CA ARG A 39 -3.29 14.59 8.07
C ARG A 39 -2.97 15.33 9.37
N ASP A 40 -3.93 15.36 10.29
CA ASP A 40 -3.80 16.10 11.54
C ASP A 40 -2.75 15.49 12.47
N SER A 41 -2.61 14.16 12.49
CA SER A 41 -1.56 13.47 13.25
C SER A 41 -0.17 13.72 12.70
N LEU A 42 -0.04 13.95 11.39
CA LEU A 42 1.23 14.19 10.70
C LEU A 42 1.58 15.67 10.51
N LYS A 43 0.73 16.60 10.96
CA LYS A 43 0.89 18.04 10.65
C LYS A 43 2.23 18.63 11.10
N ASN A 44 2.80 18.14 12.20
CA ASN A 44 4.07 18.59 12.75
C ASN A 44 5.27 17.76 12.31
N GLU A 45 5.01 16.69 11.53
CA GLU A 45 6.06 15.83 11.01
C GLU A 45 6.69 16.46 9.77
N LYS A 46 8.01 16.53 9.72
CA LYS A 46 8.71 16.91 8.49
C LYS A 46 8.56 15.79 7.46
N ILE A 47 8.02 16.11 6.29
CA ILE A 47 7.92 15.20 5.16
C ILE A 47 8.50 15.93 3.94
N ASP A 48 9.50 15.35 3.32
CA ASP A 48 10.18 15.94 2.17
C ASP A 48 9.53 15.55 0.84
N LEU A 49 8.86 14.37 0.80
CA LEU A 49 8.28 13.81 -0.41
C LEU A 49 7.14 12.85 -0.05
N ILE A 50 6.10 12.82 -0.87
CA ILE A 50 5.04 11.80 -0.84
C ILE A 50 5.20 10.92 -2.07
N LEU A 51 5.33 9.59 -1.86
CA LEU A 51 5.24 8.58 -2.89
C LEU A 51 3.91 7.86 -2.73
N CYS A 52 3.15 7.72 -3.80
CA CYS A 52 1.76 7.30 -3.72
C CYS A 52 1.43 6.23 -4.77
N SER A 53 0.64 5.25 -4.37
CA SER A 53 0.00 4.30 -5.30
C SER A 53 -0.90 5.04 -6.29
N PRO A 54 -1.02 4.56 -7.55
CA PRO A 54 -1.90 5.17 -8.55
C PRO A 54 -3.40 4.91 -8.31
N LEU A 55 -3.77 4.06 -7.37
CA LEU A 55 -5.17 3.76 -7.11
C LEU A 55 -5.87 4.93 -6.41
N LYS A 56 -7.09 5.25 -6.83
CA LYS A 56 -7.85 6.43 -6.39
C LYS A 56 -7.88 6.59 -4.88
N ARG A 57 -8.17 5.52 -4.14
CA ARG A 57 -8.20 5.55 -2.66
C ARG A 57 -6.90 6.01 -2.02
N ALA A 58 -5.76 5.65 -2.61
CA ALA A 58 -4.45 6.10 -2.13
C ALA A 58 -4.17 7.55 -2.53
N ILE A 59 -4.48 7.93 -3.76
CA ILE A 59 -4.35 9.32 -4.24
C ILE A 59 -5.19 10.26 -3.39
N GLN A 60 -6.47 9.94 -3.18
CA GLN A 60 -7.37 10.76 -2.36
C GLN A 60 -6.84 10.90 -0.93
N THR A 61 -6.35 9.82 -0.34
CA THR A 61 -5.73 9.86 0.99
C THR A 61 -4.50 10.77 1.01
N ALA A 62 -3.61 10.64 0.02
CA ALA A 62 -2.40 11.45 -0.09
C ALA A 62 -2.70 12.94 -0.30
N GLU A 63 -3.68 13.27 -1.14
CA GLU A 63 -4.13 14.65 -1.38
C GLU A 63 -4.69 15.29 -0.12
N ILE A 64 -5.50 14.56 0.64
CA ILE A 64 -6.04 15.04 1.92
C ILE A 64 -4.91 15.29 2.93
N ILE A 65 -3.97 14.36 3.06
CA ILE A 65 -2.80 14.53 3.95
C ILE A 65 -1.97 15.76 3.54
N ASN A 66 -1.86 16.01 2.25
CA ASN A 66 -1.06 17.11 1.69
C ASN A 66 -1.75 18.48 1.73
N GLN A 67 -3.01 18.56 2.12
CA GLN A 67 -3.74 19.82 2.21
C GLN A 67 -2.99 20.84 3.10
N GLY A 68 -2.73 22.01 2.51
CA GLY A 68 -2.02 23.10 3.21
C GLY A 68 -0.51 22.91 3.37
N ARG A 69 0.08 21.85 2.84
CA ARG A 69 1.51 21.52 2.99
C ARG A 69 2.34 21.73 1.73
N ASN A 70 1.74 21.56 0.57
CA ASN A 70 2.41 21.70 -0.74
C ASN A 70 3.65 20.83 -0.89
N ILE A 71 3.60 19.60 -0.38
CA ILE A 71 4.67 18.62 -0.53
C ILE A 71 4.60 18.02 -1.94
N LYS A 72 5.75 17.84 -2.58
CA LYS A 72 5.81 17.15 -3.89
C LYS A 72 5.28 15.72 -3.75
N MET A 73 4.34 15.35 -4.61
CA MET A 73 3.75 14.01 -4.66
C MET A 73 4.11 13.35 -6.00
N ILE A 74 4.59 12.11 -5.92
CA ILE A 74 4.95 11.30 -7.09
C ILE A 74 4.17 9.99 -7.02
N ILE A 75 3.53 9.64 -8.14
CA ILE A 75 2.83 8.37 -8.30
C ILE A 75 3.83 7.30 -8.74
N ASP A 76 3.80 6.14 -8.08
CA ASP A 76 4.64 4.99 -8.42
C ASP A 76 3.80 3.71 -8.45
N GLU A 77 3.73 3.08 -9.60
CA GLU A 77 2.99 1.82 -9.84
C GLU A 77 3.47 0.68 -8.93
N ARG A 78 4.74 0.68 -8.55
CA ARG A 78 5.34 -0.40 -7.76
C ARG A 78 4.81 -0.50 -6.34
N VAL A 79 4.10 0.52 -5.84
CA VAL A 79 3.43 0.49 -4.54
C VAL A 79 1.92 0.33 -4.64
N SER A 80 1.41 -0.09 -5.79
CA SER A 80 0.03 -0.55 -5.94
C SER A 80 -0.23 -1.80 -5.11
N GLU A 81 -1.48 -2.00 -4.69
CA GLU A 81 -1.87 -3.26 -4.04
C GLU A 81 -1.60 -4.46 -4.95
N ARG A 82 -1.42 -5.63 -4.35
CA ARG A 82 -1.33 -6.89 -5.08
C ARG A 82 -2.63 -7.13 -5.85
N ASP A 83 -2.51 -7.55 -7.10
CA ASP A 83 -3.66 -7.91 -7.92
C ASP A 83 -4.20 -9.27 -7.49
N PHE A 84 -5.46 -9.31 -7.07
CA PHE A 84 -6.16 -10.53 -6.69
C PHE A 84 -6.86 -11.23 -7.85
N GLY A 85 -6.82 -10.65 -9.06
CA GLY A 85 -7.40 -11.24 -10.26
C GLY A 85 -8.89 -11.54 -10.13
N GLU A 86 -9.26 -12.78 -10.38
CA GLU A 86 -10.67 -13.23 -10.37
C GLU A 86 -11.32 -13.18 -8.96
N PHE A 87 -10.52 -13.08 -7.91
CA PHE A 87 -11.02 -13.05 -6.54
C PHE A 87 -11.48 -11.66 -6.09
N GLU A 88 -11.19 -10.61 -6.86
CA GLU A 88 -11.58 -9.26 -6.50
C GLU A 88 -13.10 -9.10 -6.47
N GLY A 89 -13.60 -8.51 -5.39
CA GLY A 89 -15.03 -8.30 -5.15
C GLY A 89 -15.75 -9.46 -4.46
N MET A 90 -15.13 -10.62 -4.30
CA MET A 90 -15.71 -11.71 -3.52
C MET A 90 -15.67 -11.41 -2.01
N PRO A 91 -16.56 -12.03 -1.21
CA PRO A 91 -16.51 -11.89 0.26
C PRO A 91 -15.16 -12.36 0.83
N ASN A 92 -14.61 -11.61 1.77
CA ASN A 92 -13.36 -11.96 2.46
C ASN A 92 -13.45 -13.32 3.18
N THR A 93 -14.63 -13.68 3.66
CA THR A 93 -14.87 -14.95 4.36
C THR A 93 -14.66 -16.17 3.48
N ASP A 94 -14.78 -16.02 2.17
CA ASP A 94 -14.69 -17.10 1.19
C ASP A 94 -13.30 -17.20 0.56
N PHE A 95 -12.35 -16.36 1.01
CA PHE A 95 -11.03 -16.26 0.43
C PHE A 95 -9.95 -16.76 1.41
N ASP A 96 -9.11 -17.69 0.94
CA ASP A 96 -7.97 -18.20 1.72
C ASP A 96 -6.76 -17.26 1.62
N PHE A 97 -6.77 -16.22 2.44
CA PHE A 97 -5.67 -15.25 2.53
C PHE A 97 -4.34 -15.91 2.92
N ASN A 98 -4.35 -16.88 3.82
CA ASN A 98 -3.13 -17.51 4.30
C ASN A 98 -2.35 -18.19 3.17
N THR A 99 -3.06 -18.95 2.34
CA THR A 99 -2.43 -19.60 1.18
C THR A 99 -2.05 -18.59 0.10
N PHE A 100 -2.90 -17.60 -0.16
CA PHE A 100 -2.63 -16.57 -1.16
C PHE A 100 -1.38 -15.74 -0.81
N TRP A 101 -1.17 -15.39 0.45
CA TRP A 101 -0.01 -14.63 0.91
C TRP A 101 1.22 -15.47 1.23
N SER A 102 1.15 -16.79 1.09
CA SER A 102 2.30 -17.66 1.37
C SER A 102 3.41 -17.51 0.32
N TYR A 103 4.47 -16.82 0.69
CA TYR A 103 5.68 -16.68 -0.13
C TYR A 103 6.35 -18.04 -0.40
N LYS A 104 6.33 -18.92 0.59
CA LYS A 104 6.90 -20.26 0.53
C LYS A 104 6.15 -21.16 -0.44
N LYS A 105 4.81 -21.22 -0.34
CA LYS A 105 3.97 -22.02 -1.25
C LYS A 105 4.01 -21.47 -2.66
N ASN A 106 4.06 -20.14 -2.82
CA ASN A 106 4.19 -19.47 -4.11
C ASN A 106 3.20 -19.98 -5.17
N LEU A 107 1.94 -20.16 -4.78
CA LEU A 107 0.92 -20.65 -5.69
C LEU A 107 0.60 -19.59 -6.75
N LYS A 108 0.40 -20.05 -7.97
CA LYS A 108 -0.05 -19.20 -9.07
C LYS A 108 -1.57 -19.28 -9.20
N TYR A 109 -2.19 -18.12 -9.30
CA TYR A 109 -3.63 -17.98 -9.50
C TYR A 109 -3.91 -17.30 -10.84
N ASN A 110 -5.05 -17.66 -11.44
CA ASN A 110 -5.42 -17.06 -12.71
C ASN A 110 -5.66 -15.55 -12.59
N LYS A 111 -5.04 -14.78 -13.49
CA LYS A 111 -5.12 -13.30 -13.53
C LYS A 111 -4.68 -12.56 -12.26
N ALA A 112 -4.21 -13.25 -11.23
CA ALA A 112 -3.68 -12.63 -10.03
C ALA A 112 -2.17 -12.47 -10.11
N GLU A 113 -1.64 -11.45 -9.44
CA GLU A 113 -0.19 -11.23 -9.32
C GLU A 113 0.44 -12.32 -8.45
N ASN A 114 1.51 -12.93 -8.92
CA ASN A 114 2.27 -13.89 -8.13
C ASN A 114 2.92 -13.20 -6.92
N ILE A 115 2.96 -13.89 -5.77
CA ILE A 115 3.49 -13.31 -4.53
C ILE A 115 4.96 -12.89 -4.65
N ARG A 116 5.78 -13.64 -5.36
CA ARG A 116 7.20 -13.32 -5.54
C ARG A 116 7.41 -12.13 -6.49
N ASP A 117 6.57 -11.99 -7.50
CA ASP A 117 6.59 -10.81 -8.38
C ASP A 117 6.16 -9.55 -7.61
N PHE A 118 5.14 -9.68 -6.77
CA PHE A 118 4.70 -8.62 -5.86
C PHE A 118 5.82 -8.15 -4.92
N PHE A 119 6.51 -9.09 -4.26
CA PHE A 119 7.68 -8.78 -3.41
C PHE A 119 8.80 -8.14 -4.22
N GLY A 120 9.11 -8.71 -5.39
CA GLY A 120 10.16 -8.21 -6.28
C GLY A 120 9.96 -6.75 -6.66
N ARG A 121 8.75 -6.36 -7.12
CA ARG A 121 8.52 -4.96 -7.50
C ARG A 121 8.57 -3.97 -6.32
N VAL A 122 8.15 -4.41 -5.12
CA VAL A 122 8.25 -3.56 -3.92
C VAL A 122 9.72 -3.43 -3.48
N TYR A 123 10.51 -4.48 -3.58
CA TYR A 123 11.94 -4.43 -3.28
C TYR A 123 12.70 -3.53 -4.27
N ASP A 124 12.42 -3.64 -5.57
CA ASP A 124 12.96 -2.74 -6.60
C ASP A 124 12.62 -1.28 -6.32
N PHE A 125 11.39 -1.02 -5.86
CA PHE A 125 10.98 0.31 -5.44
C PHE A 125 11.82 0.79 -4.25
N LEU A 126 11.94 0.00 -3.19
CA LEU A 126 12.69 0.38 -1.98
C LEU A 126 14.18 0.61 -2.28
N ASP A 127 14.80 -0.23 -3.10
CA ASP A 127 16.18 -0.05 -3.54
C ASP A 127 16.37 1.25 -4.33
N SER A 128 15.44 1.56 -5.23
CA SER A 128 15.50 2.78 -6.04
C SER A 128 15.40 4.05 -5.20
N ILE A 129 14.45 4.10 -4.26
CA ILE A 129 14.26 5.29 -3.41
C ILE A 129 15.37 5.46 -2.38
N LYS A 130 15.97 4.36 -1.91
CA LYS A 130 17.12 4.39 -1.01
C LYS A 130 18.31 5.13 -1.62
N ASN A 131 18.54 4.92 -2.91
CA ASN A 131 19.62 5.56 -3.65
C ASN A 131 19.26 6.99 -4.06
N GLU A 132 18.04 7.21 -4.56
CA GLU A 132 17.59 8.50 -5.11
C GLU A 132 17.30 9.55 -4.03
N TYR A 133 16.77 9.14 -2.90
CA TYR A 133 16.29 10.02 -1.83
C TYR A 133 17.06 9.85 -0.51
N ALA A 134 18.37 9.65 -0.59
CA ALA A 134 19.21 9.55 0.59
C ALA A 134 19.05 10.79 1.49
N GLY A 135 18.89 10.57 2.79
CA GLY A 135 18.72 11.64 3.78
C GLY A 135 17.34 12.29 3.81
N LYS A 136 16.41 11.89 2.95
CA LYS A 136 15.04 12.40 2.91
C LYS A 136 14.13 11.64 3.86
N ARG A 137 13.07 12.32 4.30
CA ARG A 137 11.96 11.72 5.04
C ARG A 137 10.75 11.63 4.11
N ILE A 138 10.34 10.39 3.80
CA ILE A 138 9.38 10.06 2.75
C ILE A 138 8.11 9.49 3.39
N LEU A 139 6.94 10.02 2.98
CA LEU A 139 5.66 9.40 3.25
C LEU A 139 5.27 8.53 2.06
N ILE A 140 5.04 7.25 2.29
CA ILE A 140 4.47 6.33 1.31
C ILE A 140 2.98 6.15 1.64
N VAL A 141 2.12 6.48 0.69
CA VAL A 141 0.66 6.27 0.80
C VAL A 141 0.27 5.12 -0.12
N ALA A 142 -0.08 4.00 0.49
CA ALA A 142 -0.27 2.75 -0.22
C ALA A 142 -1.37 1.87 0.40
N HIS A 143 -1.16 0.58 0.48
CA HIS A 143 -2.16 -0.45 0.79
C HIS A 143 -1.68 -1.37 1.91
N GLY A 144 -2.62 -2.09 2.51
CA GLY A 144 -2.31 -3.01 3.59
C GLY A 144 -1.31 -4.10 3.18
N GLY A 145 -1.46 -4.66 1.99
CA GLY A 145 -0.55 -5.69 1.47
C GLY A 145 0.88 -5.21 1.28
N ILE A 146 1.09 -3.93 0.96
CA ILE A 146 2.43 -3.34 0.80
C ILE A 146 3.24 -3.38 2.09
N SER A 147 2.59 -3.32 3.24
CA SER A 147 3.28 -3.37 4.54
C SER A 147 4.07 -4.67 4.74
N ILE A 148 3.63 -5.76 4.13
CA ILE A 148 4.24 -7.09 4.27
C ILE A 148 5.66 -7.12 3.65
N PRO A 149 5.85 -6.88 2.34
CA PRO A 149 7.19 -6.85 1.75
C PRO A 149 8.06 -5.72 2.30
N VAL A 150 7.48 -4.56 2.65
CA VAL A 150 8.25 -3.47 3.27
C VAL A 150 8.84 -3.91 4.60
N LYS A 151 8.05 -4.55 5.46
CA LYS A 151 8.55 -5.09 6.72
C LYS A 151 9.63 -6.16 6.50
N CYS A 152 9.37 -7.11 5.61
CA CYS A 152 10.35 -8.15 5.26
C CYS A 152 11.68 -7.57 4.76
N TYR A 153 11.64 -6.53 3.94
CA TYR A 153 12.83 -5.86 3.41
C TYR A 153 13.71 -5.27 4.51
N PHE A 154 13.12 -4.56 5.48
CA PHE A 154 13.88 -3.91 6.55
C PHE A 154 14.31 -4.87 7.67
N GLU A 155 13.57 -5.92 7.94
CA GLU A 155 13.89 -6.92 8.95
C GLU A 155 14.79 -8.05 8.40
N GLY A 156 15.03 -8.10 7.10
CA GLY A 156 15.82 -9.15 6.46
C GLY A 156 15.14 -10.52 6.46
N ILE A 157 13.80 -10.55 6.56
CA ILE A 157 12.99 -11.76 6.56
C ILE A 157 12.61 -12.09 5.12
N LEU A 158 12.89 -13.34 4.69
CA LEU A 158 12.58 -13.79 3.33
C LEU A 158 11.17 -14.38 3.19
N ASP A 159 10.47 -14.60 4.29
CA ASP A 159 9.20 -15.32 4.32
C ASP A 159 8.16 -14.61 5.19
N ALA A 160 7.06 -14.18 4.56
CA ALA A 160 5.94 -13.53 5.24
C ALA A 160 5.21 -14.47 6.24
N GLU A 161 5.41 -15.78 6.16
CA GLU A 161 4.80 -16.75 7.08
C GLU A 161 5.39 -16.67 8.51
N THR A 162 6.51 -15.97 8.68
CA THR A 162 7.12 -15.69 9.99
C THR A 162 6.66 -14.39 10.64
N LEU A 163 5.76 -13.70 9.99
CA LEU A 163 5.15 -12.46 10.48
C LEU A 163 3.81 -12.73 11.17
#